data_f05a5cd73d9abfb56c9a65a4de282911
#
_entry.id   f05a5cd73d9abfb56c9a65a4de282911
#
_cell.length_a   1.000
_cell.length_b   1.000
_cell.length_c   1.000
_cell.angle_alpha   90.00
_cell.angle_beta   90.00
_cell.angle_gamma   90.00
#
_symmetry.space_group_name_H-M   'P 1'
#
loop_
_entity.id
_entity.type
_entity.pdbx_description
1 polymer ?
#
loop_
_entity_poly.entity_id
_entity_poly.type
_entity_poly.pdbx_seq_one_letter_code
_entity_poly.pdbx_strand_id
1 'polypeptide(L)'
;MSNNNIAFTFASSEVNKLGQNFIKITELCTGKLKLKSLYDQYLKENNPPENFWHDAIKKLELNIIPYFHSVENIPKTGRLIVVANHAFGVADGVTICSLISKVRQDYKLITHKVLRQAEAVKDKIIPLDFTSSKEAIHSNIKSRKHAEEVLLDDGVIVLFPAGAISTKKKIKT
;
A
#
# COMPACT_ATOMS: atom_id res chain seq x y z
N MET A 1 -22.03 16.27 -4.89
CA MET A 1 -20.84 15.53 -5.40
C MET A 1 -19.61 16.14 -4.72
N SER A 2 -19.13 15.50 -3.68
CA SER A 2 -17.99 15.98 -2.89
C SER A 2 -16.72 15.76 -3.70
N ASN A 3 -16.06 16.86 -4.07
CA ASN A 3 -14.76 16.85 -4.73
C ASN A 3 -13.70 16.46 -3.68
N ASN A 4 -13.58 15.17 -3.35
CA ASN A 4 -12.53 14.66 -2.50
C ASN A 4 -11.20 14.73 -3.27
N ASN A 5 -10.54 15.87 -3.17
CA ASN A 5 -9.21 16.08 -3.76
C ASN A 5 -8.19 15.26 -2.94
N ILE A 6 -8.04 13.98 -3.31
CA ILE A 6 -7.12 13.06 -2.64
C ILE A 6 -5.70 13.53 -2.89
N ALA A 7 -5.05 14.01 -1.84
CA ALA A 7 -3.66 14.43 -1.87
C ALA A 7 -2.78 13.32 -1.30
N PHE A 8 -2.40 12.33 -2.11
CA PHE A 8 -1.42 11.31 -1.70
C PHE A 8 -0.07 11.95 -1.35
N THR A 9 0.01 12.64 -0.20
CA THR A 9 1.23 13.31 0.22
C THR A 9 1.77 12.73 1.53
N PHE A 10 3.07 12.50 1.57
CA PHE A 10 3.83 12.13 2.76
C PHE A 10 4.30 13.36 3.55
N ALA A 11 4.07 14.59 3.04
CA ALA A 11 4.40 15.81 3.74
C ALA A 11 3.47 15.99 4.95
N SER A 12 3.98 15.78 6.15
CA SER A 12 3.25 16.04 7.39
C SER A 12 3.47 17.47 7.86
N SER A 13 2.54 17.99 8.68
CA SER A 13 2.65 19.31 9.33
C SER A 13 3.82 19.40 10.32
N GLU A 14 4.39 18.28 10.73
CA GLU A 14 5.51 18.19 11.66
C GLU A 14 6.87 18.49 11.03
N VAL A 15 6.94 18.50 9.70
CA VAL A 15 8.16 18.83 8.95
C VAL A 15 8.17 20.34 8.69
N ASN A 16 9.33 21.00 8.87
CA ASN A 16 9.47 22.42 8.59
C ASN A 16 9.13 22.74 7.12
N LYS A 17 8.77 24.00 6.81
CA LYS A 17 8.30 24.40 5.46
C LYS A 17 9.27 24.05 4.35
N LEU A 18 10.58 24.10 4.57
CA LEU A 18 11.60 23.71 3.60
C LEU A 18 11.60 22.21 3.34
N GLY A 19 11.49 21.40 4.39
CA GLY A 19 11.38 19.95 4.28
C GLY A 19 10.08 19.52 3.59
N GLN A 20 8.95 20.18 3.90
CA GLN A 20 7.67 19.92 3.21
C GLN A 20 7.76 20.22 1.71
N ASN A 21 8.41 21.33 1.33
CA ASN A 21 8.61 21.67 -0.08
C ASN A 21 9.52 20.66 -0.78
N PHE A 22 10.59 20.22 -0.09
CA PHE A 22 11.48 19.19 -0.64
C PHE A 22 10.74 17.86 -0.84
N ILE A 23 9.93 17.42 0.13
CA ILE A 23 9.10 16.22 0.01
C ILE A 23 8.12 16.37 -1.16
N LYS A 24 7.42 17.50 -1.29
CA LYS A 24 6.49 17.77 -2.39
C LYS A 24 7.17 17.74 -3.76
N ILE A 25 8.38 18.31 -3.87
CA ILE A 25 9.16 18.27 -5.12
C ILE A 25 9.57 16.84 -5.45
N THR A 26 10.04 16.09 -4.46
CA THR A 26 10.41 14.68 -4.64
C THR A 26 9.19 13.83 -5.04
N GLU A 27 8.03 14.04 -4.43
CA GLU A 27 6.77 13.39 -4.79
C GLU A 27 6.34 13.72 -6.23
N LEU A 28 6.53 14.96 -6.68
CA LEU A 28 6.28 15.38 -8.08
C LEU A 28 7.19 14.64 -9.06
N CYS A 29 8.48 14.49 -8.72
CA CYS A 29 9.46 13.78 -9.55
C CYS A 29 9.26 12.26 -9.56
N THR A 30 8.57 11.68 -8.55
CA THR A 30 8.39 10.23 -8.39
C THR A 30 7.12 9.66 -9.05
N GLY A 31 6.45 10.43 -9.90
CA GLY A 31 5.27 9.95 -10.62
C GLY A 31 3.96 10.02 -9.85
N LYS A 32 3.92 10.71 -8.70
CA LYS A 32 2.71 10.91 -7.89
C LYS A 32 1.54 11.45 -8.70
N LEU A 33 1.79 12.45 -9.57
CA LEU A 33 0.76 13.04 -10.43
C LEU A 33 0.20 12.01 -11.41
N LYS A 34 1.05 11.15 -11.96
CA LYS A 34 0.62 10.06 -12.85
C LYS A 34 -0.23 9.05 -12.07
N LEU A 35 0.20 8.63 -10.88
CA LEU A 35 -0.57 7.71 -10.03
C LEU A 35 -1.94 8.30 -9.64
N LYS A 36 -1.98 9.60 -9.28
CA LYS A 36 -3.24 10.28 -8.99
C LYS A 36 -4.15 10.30 -10.22
N SER A 37 -3.62 10.67 -11.38
CA SER A 37 -4.38 10.68 -12.64
C SER A 37 -4.95 9.30 -13.00
N LEU A 38 -4.16 8.23 -12.83
CA LEU A 38 -4.61 6.86 -13.06
C LEU A 38 -5.72 6.44 -12.07
N TYR A 39 -5.60 6.85 -10.81
CA TYR A 39 -6.63 6.60 -9.82
C TYR A 39 -7.92 7.39 -10.11
N ASP A 40 -7.81 8.66 -10.49
CA ASP A 40 -8.96 9.50 -10.88
C ASP A 40 -9.68 8.91 -12.13
N GLN A 41 -8.93 8.32 -13.07
CA GLN A 41 -9.50 7.60 -14.22
C GLN A 41 -10.23 6.33 -13.77
N TYR A 42 -9.62 5.53 -12.87
CA TYR A 42 -10.26 4.35 -12.30
C TYR A 42 -11.60 4.67 -11.64
N LEU A 43 -11.68 5.75 -10.85
CA LEU A 43 -12.91 6.16 -10.18
C LEU A 43 -14.04 6.53 -11.17
N LYS A 44 -13.69 7.03 -12.37
CA LYS A 44 -14.68 7.36 -13.41
C LYS A 44 -15.24 6.14 -14.14
N GLU A 45 -14.52 5.03 -14.13
CA GLU A 45 -14.90 3.81 -14.83
C GLU A 45 -15.95 2.99 -14.08
N ASN A 46 -16.27 3.35 -12.80
CA ASN A 46 -17.22 2.63 -11.94
C ASN A 46 -16.98 1.12 -11.87
N ASN A 47 -15.72 0.71 -11.95
CA ASN A 47 -15.33 -0.69 -11.82
C ASN A 47 -15.63 -1.21 -10.41
N PRO A 48 -15.99 -2.49 -10.24
CA PRO A 48 -16.18 -3.10 -8.94
C PRO A 48 -14.91 -3.01 -8.08
N PRO A 49 -15.00 -2.61 -6.79
CA PRO A 49 -13.84 -2.47 -5.90
C PRO A 49 -12.96 -3.71 -5.81
N GLU A 50 -13.53 -4.92 -5.93
CA GLU A 50 -12.81 -6.18 -5.92
C GLU A 50 -11.80 -6.31 -7.09
N ASN A 51 -12.02 -5.61 -8.19
CA ASN A 51 -11.14 -5.60 -9.35
C ASN A 51 -10.01 -4.58 -9.26
N PHE A 52 -9.99 -3.72 -8.22
CA PHE A 52 -9.05 -2.61 -8.10
C PHE A 52 -7.60 -3.00 -8.39
N TRP A 53 -7.10 -4.07 -7.78
CA TRP A 53 -5.70 -4.46 -7.96
C TRP A 53 -5.41 -4.95 -9.37
N HIS A 54 -6.35 -5.66 -9.97
CA HIS A 54 -6.23 -6.12 -11.35
C HIS A 54 -6.21 -4.95 -12.33
N ASP A 55 -7.10 -4.00 -12.15
CA ASP A 55 -7.16 -2.79 -12.96
C ASP A 55 -5.93 -1.90 -12.76
N ALA A 56 -5.42 -1.83 -11.52
CA ALA A 56 -4.17 -1.14 -11.22
C ALA A 56 -2.97 -1.77 -11.94
N ILE A 57 -2.86 -3.11 -12.01
CA ILE A 57 -1.86 -3.81 -12.80
C ILE A 57 -1.91 -3.38 -14.27
N LYS A 58 -3.10 -3.37 -14.86
CA LYS A 58 -3.30 -2.96 -16.26
C LYS A 58 -2.93 -1.50 -16.49
N LYS A 59 -3.44 -0.59 -15.63
CA LYS A 59 -3.19 0.86 -15.76
C LYS A 59 -1.72 1.24 -15.54
N LEU A 60 -1.02 0.49 -14.72
CA LEU A 60 0.42 0.66 -14.50
C LEU A 60 1.26 -0.10 -15.53
N GLU A 61 0.64 -0.81 -16.47
CA GLU A 61 1.30 -1.61 -17.50
C GLU A 61 2.31 -2.61 -16.91
N LEU A 62 1.97 -3.19 -15.73
CA LEU A 62 2.85 -4.14 -15.07
C LEU A 62 2.70 -5.51 -15.70
N ASN A 63 3.82 -6.11 -16.11
CA ASN A 63 3.89 -7.50 -16.55
C ASN A 63 4.45 -8.35 -15.42
N ILE A 64 3.57 -9.18 -14.79
CA ILE A 64 3.95 -10.06 -13.70
C ILE A 64 4.35 -11.40 -14.29
N ILE A 65 5.64 -11.74 -14.18
CA ILE A 65 6.20 -13.02 -14.64
C ILE A 65 6.53 -13.86 -13.41
N PRO A 66 5.73 -14.91 -13.09
CA PRO A 66 6.05 -15.82 -11.99
C PRO A 66 7.28 -16.68 -12.37
N TYR A 67 8.28 -16.73 -11.49
CA TYR A 67 9.53 -17.41 -11.82
C TYR A 67 9.55 -18.87 -11.38
N PHE A 68 9.06 -19.24 -10.18
CA PHE A 68 9.17 -20.62 -9.68
C PHE A 68 7.87 -21.27 -9.22
N HIS A 69 6.91 -20.52 -8.71
CA HIS A 69 5.70 -21.10 -8.12
C HIS A 69 4.47 -20.30 -8.52
N SER A 70 3.39 -21.02 -8.66
CA SER A 70 2.11 -20.41 -9.00
C SER A 70 1.39 -19.86 -7.75
N VAL A 71 0.44 -19.00 -7.99
CA VAL A 71 -0.50 -18.49 -7.00
C VAL A 71 -1.27 -19.62 -6.30
N GLU A 72 -1.31 -20.81 -6.91
CA GLU A 72 -1.96 -22.03 -6.42
C GLU A 72 -1.39 -22.53 -5.09
N ASN A 73 -0.13 -22.18 -4.78
CA ASN A 73 0.51 -22.52 -3.50
C ASN A 73 0.05 -21.63 -2.32
N ILE A 74 -0.73 -20.60 -2.57
CA ILE A 74 -1.29 -19.77 -1.52
C ILE A 74 -2.39 -20.57 -0.78
N PRO A 75 -2.28 -20.79 0.56
CA PRO A 75 -3.31 -21.46 1.32
C PRO A 75 -4.68 -20.79 1.17
N LYS A 76 -5.69 -21.57 0.79
CA LYS A 76 -7.06 -21.06 0.59
C LYS A 76 -7.77 -20.72 1.89
N THR A 77 -7.33 -21.30 3.00
CA THR A 77 -7.93 -21.14 4.34
C THR A 77 -6.83 -21.04 5.40
N GLY A 78 -7.21 -20.63 6.62
CA GLY A 78 -6.31 -20.49 7.74
C GLY A 78 -5.51 -19.19 7.73
N ARG A 79 -4.94 -18.86 8.88
CA ARG A 79 -4.13 -17.65 9.04
C ARG A 79 -2.87 -17.68 8.20
N LEU A 80 -2.56 -16.55 7.58
CA LEU A 80 -1.41 -16.44 6.71
C LEU A 80 -0.74 -15.07 6.86
N ILE A 81 0.59 -15.05 6.96
CA ILE A 81 1.37 -13.83 6.85
C ILE A 81 2.18 -13.89 5.56
N VAL A 82 1.93 -12.94 4.68
CA VAL A 82 2.64 -12.78 3.41
C VAL A 82 3.66 -11.65 3.56
N VAL A 83 4.92 -11.96 3.33
CA VAL A 83 6.02 -10.99 3.42
C VAL A 83 6.73 -10.86 2.08
N ALA A 84 7.12 -9.64 1.74
CA ALA A 84 7.89 -9.36 0.53
C ALA A 84 8.94 -8.27 0.78
N ASN A 85 9.95 -8.22 -0.07
CA ASN A 85 10.83 -7.06 -0.18
C ASN A 85 10.08 -5.87 -0.81
N HIS A 86 10.61 -4.66 -0.64
CA HIS A 86 9.96 -3.43 -1.09
C HIS A 86 10.91 -2.60 -1.95
N ALA A 87 11.20 -3.12 -3.14
CA ALA A 87 12.18 -2.53 -4.06
C ALA A 87 11.56 -1.45 -4.97
N PHE A 88 10.29 -1.63 -5.36
CA PHE A 88 9.61 -0.81 -6.36
C PHE A 88 8.38 -0.03 -5.81
N GLY A 89 8.24 0.06 -4.50
CA GLY A 89 7.21 0.87 -3.85
C GLY A 89 5.78 0.43 -4.20
N VAL A 90 5.00 1.32 -4.81
CA VAL A 90 3.58 1.06 -5.13
C VAL A 90 3.41 -0.19 -5.99
N ALA A 91 4.33 -0.46 -6.92
CA ALA A 91 4.24 -1.62 -7.80
C ALA A 91 4.29 -2.94 -7.02
N ASP A 92 5.10 -3.03 -5.95
CA ASP A 92 5.16 -4.22 -5.10
C ASP A 92 3.82 -4.45 -4.38
N GLY A 93 3.24 -3.39 -3.79
CA GLY A 93 1.96 -3.45 -3.09
C GLY A 93 0.83 -3.88 -4.01
N VAL A 94 0.74 -3.28 -5.20
CA VAL A 94 -0.26 -3.62 -6.21
C VAL A 94 -0.09 -5.06 -6.69
N THR A 95 1.15 -5.48 -6.97
CA THR A 95 1.44 -6.83 -7.44
C THR A 95 1.04 -7.89 -6.41
N ILE A 96 1.50 -7.75 -5.16
CA ILE A 96 1.24 -8.76 -4.14
C ILE A 96 -0.24 -8.84 -3.79
N CYS A 97 -0.94 -7.70 -3.69
CA CYS A 97 -2.37 -7.68 -3.44
C CYS A 97 -3.17 -8.26 -4.62
N SER A 98 -2.74 -8.02 -5.87
CA SER A 98 -3.35 -8.64 -7.05
C SER A 98 -3.20 -10.16 -7.05
N LEU A 99 -2.06 -10.69 -6.61
CA LEU A 99 -1.84 -12.13 -6.51
C LEU A 99 -2.68 -12.76 -5.38
N ILE A 100 -2.67 -12.16 -4.19
CA ILE A 100 -3.44 -12.66 -3.04
C ILE A 100 -4.93 -12.60 -3.31
N SER A 101 -5.45 -11.51 -3.89
CA SER A 101 -6.88 -11.35 -4.15
C SER A 101 -7.48 -12.37 -5.12
N LYS A 102 -6.65 -13.05 -5.92
CA LYS A 102 -7.10 -14.18 -6.77
C LYS A 102 -7.50 -15.43 -5.97
N VAL A 103 -6.97 -15.57 -4.75
CA VAL A 103 -7.16 -16.77 -3.91
C VAL A 103 -7.95 -16.45 -2.64
N ARG A 104 -7.70 -15.29 -2.02
CA ARG A 104 -8.22 -14.88 -0.72
C ARG A 104 -8.77 -13.46 -0.77
N GLN A 105 -9.96 -13.27 -0.22
CA GLN A 105 -10.57 -11.95 -0.11
C GLN A 105 -10.48 -11.35 1.31
N ASP A 106 -10.09 -12.13 2.28
CA ASP A 106 -9.96 -11.82 3.71
C ASP A 106 -8.58 -11.28 4.10
N TYR A 107 -7.85 -10.70 3.14
CA TYR A 107 -6.53 -10.11 3.38
C TYR A 107 -6.61 -8.64 3.79
N LYS A 108 -5.60 -8.22 4.56
CA LYS A 108 -5.30 -6.82 4.87
C LYS A 108 -3.84 -6.52 4.57
N LEU A 109 -3.59 -5.35 4.00
CA LEU A 109 -2.24 -4.83 3.71
C LEU A 109 -1.84 -3.84 4.82
N ILE A 110 -0.75 -4.12 5.52
CA ILE A 110 -0.13 -3.17 6.44
C ILE A 110 0.74 -2.20 5.65
N THR A 111 0.38 -0.92 5.65
CA THR A 111 1.08 0.09 4.85
C THR A 111 0.89 1.50 5.41
N HIS A 112 1.55 2.49 4.80
CA HIS A 112 1.46 3.88 5.23
C HIS A 112 0.01 4.40 5.18
N LYS A 113 -0.40 5.13 6.23
CA LYS A 113 -1.77 5.67 6.40
C LYS A 113 -2.31 6.46 5.21
N VAL A 114 -1.43 7.06 4.39
CA VAL A 114 -1.82 7.84 3.21
C VAL A 114 -2.62 7.01 2.20
N LEU A 115 -2.38 5.70 2.12
CA LEU A 115 -3.10 4.82 1.18
C LEU A 115 -4.56 4.56 1.57
N ARG A 116 -4.96 4.81 2.82
CA ARG A 116 -6.38 4.79 3.21
C ARG A 116 -7.24 5.86 2.53
N GLN A 117 -6.62 6.86 1.93
CA GLN A 117 -7.33 7.86 1.14
C GLN A 117 -7.90 7.27 -0.16
N ALA A 118 -7.37 6.14 -0.62
CA ALA A 118 -7.92 5.41 -1.76
C ALA A 118 -9.17 4.63 -1.34
N GLU A 119 -10.35 5.22 -1.57
CA GLU A 119 -11.65 4.71 -1.14
C GLU A 119 -11.89 3.26 -1.59
N ALA A 120 -11.46 2.92 -2.81
CA ALA A 120 -11.61 1.57 -3.38
C ALA A 120 -10.94 0.45 -2.57
N VAL A 121 -9.93 0.78 -1.77
CA VAL A 121 -9.15 -0.22 -1.01
C VAL A 121 -9.01 0.12 0.47
N LYS A 122 -9.66 1.16 0.96
CA LYS A 122 -9.53 1.60 2.36
C LYS A 122 -9.77 0.47 3.37
N ASP A 123 -10.73 -0.41 3.08
CA ASP A 123 -11.11 -1.54 3.93
C ASP A 123 -10.09 -2.69 3.88
N LYS A 124 -9.17 -2.68 2.90
CA LYS A 124 -8.06 -3.62 2.81
C LYS A 124 -6.79 -3.10 3.48
N ILE A 125 -6.77 -1.86 4.01
CA ILE A 125 -5.59 -1.22 4.54
C ILE A 125 -5.61 -1.18 6.07
N ILE A 126 -4.56 -1.72 6.69
CA ILE A 126 -4.19 -1.46 8.08
C ILE A 126 -3.13 -0.36 8.07
N PRO A 127 -3.46 0.85 8.56
CA PRO A 127 -2.58 2.00 8.40
C PRO A 127 -1.43 2.00 9.40
N LEU A 128 -0.23 2.38 8.94
CA LEU A 128 0.88 2.74 9.81
C LEU A 128 1.19 4.23 9.68
N ASP A 129 1.46 4.85 10.80
CA ASP A 129 1.96 6.21 10.90
C ASP A 129 3.45 6.18 11.29
N PHE A 130 4.31 6.65 10.39
CA PHE A 130 5.76 6.64 10.59
C PHE A 130 6.28 7.91 11.27
N THR A 131 5.41 8.80 11.72
CA THR A 131 5.82 9.95 12.54
C THR A 131 6.16 9.51 13.96
N SER A 132 6.93 10.34 14.68
CA SER A 132 7.37 10.04 16.05
C SER A 132 6.39 10.59 17.11
N SER A 133 5.19 11.00 16.73
CA SER A 133 4.22 11.58 17.63
C SER A 133 3.60 10.54 18.57
N LYS A 134 3.06 10.98 19.72
CA LYS A 134 2.34 10.11 20.66
C LYS A 134 1.07 9.53 20.00
N GLU A 135 0.41 10.30 19.16
CA GLU A 135 -0.77 9.91 18.39
C GLU A 135 -0.42 8.80 17.39
N ALA A 136 0.73 8.90 16.73
CA ALA A 136 1.23 7.86 15.82
C ALA A 136 1.49 6.55 16.56
N ILE A 137 2.14 6.61 17.72
CA ILE A 137 2.40 5.42 18.55
C ILE A 137 1.06 4.76 18.94
N HIS A 138 0.11 5.54 19.43
CA HIS A 138 -1.20 5.01 19.81
C HIS A 138 -1.98 4.42 18.62
N SER A 139 -1.93 5.10 17.46
CA SER A 139 -2.53 4.60 16.23
C SER A 139 -1.89 3.28 15.78
N ASN A 140 -0.57 3.17 15.84
CA ASN A 140 0.17 1.96 15.45
C ASN A 140 -0.12 0.78 16.38
N ILE A 141 -0.34 1.02 17.68
CA ILE A 141 -0.79 -0.02 18.63
C ILE A 141 -2.17 -0.57 18.20
N LYS A 142 -3.11 0.31 17.82
CA LYS A 142 -4.43 -0.11 17.33
C LYS A 142 -4.30 -0.91 16.03
N SER A 143 -3.45 -0.46 15.11
CA SER A 143 -3.20 -1.15 13.85
C SER A 143 -2.61 -2.55 14.06
N ARG A 144 -1.68 -2.70 15.01
CA ARG A 144 -1.14 -4.00 15.40
C ARG A 144 -2.22 -4.91 15.96
N LYS A 145 -3.03 -4.41 16.89
CA LYS A 145 -4.14 -5.19 17.48
C LYS A 145 -5.11 -5.65 16.39
N HIS A 146 -5.47 -4.76 15.46
CA HIS A 146 -6.32 -5.14 14.33
C HIS A 146 -5.68 -6.22 13.44
N ALA A 147 -4.38 -6.17 13.20
CA ALA A 147 -3.67 -7.23 12.45
C ALA A 147 -3.71 -8.58 13.20
N GLU A 148 -3.56 -8.56 14.54
CA GLU A 148 -3.70 -9.76 15.39
C GLU A 148 -5.12 -10.33 15.29
N GLU A 149 -6.16 -9.49 15.35
CA GLU A 149 -7.57 -9.89 15.21
C GLU A 149 -7.82 -10.57 13.84
N VAL A 150 -7.32 -9.98 12.75
CA VAL A 150 -7.43 -10.58 11.40
C VAL A 150 -6.80 -11.99 11.37
N LEU A 151 -5.64 -12.18 12.00
CA LEU A 151 -4.99 -13.49 12.06
C LEU A 151 -5.74 -14.48 12.96
N LEU A 152 -6.36 -14.02 14.05
CA LEU A 152 -7.18 -14.86 14.92
C LEU A 152 -8.43 -15.36 14.19
N ASP A 153 -8.97 -14.57 13.28
CA ASP A 153 -10.09 -14.91 12.40
C ASP A 153 -9.67 -15.67 11.14
N ASP A 154 -8.49 -16.31 11.18
CA ASP A 154 -7.92 -17.06 10.06
C ASP A 154 -7.67 -16.25 8.77
N GLY A 155 -7.63 -14.93 8.88
CA GLY A 155 -7.38 -14.02 7.76
C GLY A 155 -5.91 -13.93 7.32
N VAL A 156 -5.67 -13.09 6.32
CA VAL A 156 -4.35 -12.89 5.72
C VAL A 156 -3.81 -11.50 6.02
N ILE A 157 -2.57 -11.43 6.47
CA ILE A 157 -1.81 -10.17 6.62
C ILE A 157 -0.70 -10.11 5.58
N VAL A 158 -0.67 -9.01 4.83
CA VAL A 158 0.40 -8.70 3.86
C VAL A 158 1.23 -7.55 4.40
N LEU A 159 2.55 -7.69 4.42
CA LEU A 159 3.44 -6.64 4.91
C LEU A 159 4.82 -6.65 4.23
N PHE A 160 5.45 -5.49 4.28
CA PHE A 160 6.83 -5.28 3.83
C PHE A 160 7.71 -5.00 5.05
N PRO A 161 8.46 -5.99 5.58
CA PRO A 161 9.17 -5.87 6.86
C PRO A 161 10.22 -4.76 6.88
N ALA A 162 10.77 -4.37 5.72
CA ALA A 162 11.71 -3.27 5.61
C ALA A 162 11.10 -1.89 5.99
N GLY A 163 9.77 -1.77 5.98
CA GLY A 163 9.04 -0.55 6.33
C GLY A 163 9.24 0.63 5.38
N ALA A 164 10.19 0.53 4.44
CA ALA A 164 10.49 1.57 3.45
C ALA A 164 11.00 0.93 2.15
N ILE A 165 10.94 1.70 1.06
CA ILE A 165 11.47 1.28 -0.24
C ILE A 165 12.99 1.07 -0.10
N SER A 166 13.48 -0.03 -0.66
CA SER A 166 14.89 -0.39 -0.65
C SER A 166 15.74 0.69 -1.35
N THR A 167 16.69 1.25 -0.64
CA THR A 167 17.62 2.24 -1.18
C THR A 167 19.04 1.69 -1.19
N LYS A 168 19.81 2.01 -2.24
CA LYS A 168 21.22 1.65 -2.32
C LYS A 168 22.01 2.50 -1.31
N LYS A 169 22.48 1.91 -0.20
CA LYS A 169 23.43 2.59 0.69
C LYS A 169 24.75 2.77 -0.05
N LYS A 170 25.25 4.02 -0.18
CA LYS A 170 26.63 4.25 -0.54
C LYS A 170 27.49 3.75 0.61
N ILE A 171 28.24 2.68 0.41
CA ILE A 171 29.30 2.27 1.32
C ILE A 171 30.35 3.39 1.24
N LYS A 172 30.53 4.14 2.33
CA LYS A 172 31.68 5.03 2.45
C LYS A 172 32.91 4.13 2.63
N THR A 173 33.69 4.00 1.58
CA THR A 173 35.07 3.51 1.65
C THR A 173 35.96 4.57 2.27
#